data_40bf5711c3dac41585734090cd3eb1a9
#
_entry.id   40bf5711c3dac41585734090cd3eb1a9
#
_cell.length_a   1.000
_cell.length_b   1.000
_cell.length_c   1.000
_cell.angle_alpha   90.00
_cell.angle_beta   90.00
_cell.angle_gamma   90.00
#
_symmetry.space_group_name_H-M   'P 1'
#
loop_
_entity.id
_entity.type
_entity.pdbx_description
1 polymer ?
#
loop_
_entity_poly.entity_id
_entity_poly.type
_entity_poly.pdbx_seq_one_letter_code
_entity_poly.pdbx_strand_id
1 'polypeptide(L)'
;MAINLSLLKQEIENDPINLGYSTFLAIRNDVAIASILNEVRQDSDHVISRGRISKDSFLDITSAIVFRIMQLAHLGDSQAVFWLTVFDRLVANSDTINTEDQNFITLLDQMMDDSILTQQDKDLIMLRQGTRSEKLFGSLVKVDEVSDSLNEGNV
;
A
#
# COMPACT_ATOMS: atom_id res chain seq x y z
N MET A 1 -7.99 -12.89 7.93
CA MET A 1 -7.27 -12.92 9.24
C MET A 1 -8.08 -12.10 10.22
N ALA A 2 -8.32 -12.63 11.42
CA ALA A 2 -9.06 -11.89 12.44
C ALA A 2 -8.20 -10.77 13.02
N ILE A 3 -8.81 -9.60 13.24
CA ILE A 3 -8.15 -8.45 13.87
C ILE A 3 -7.93 -8.73 15.36
N ASN A 4 -6.80 -8.30 15.90
CA ASN A 4 -6.52 -8.39 17.32
C ASN A 4 -7.34 -7.31 18.05
N LEU A 5 -8.43 -7.72 18.70
CA LEU A 5 -9.37 -6.82 19.38
C LEU A 5 -8.73 -6.07 20.54
N SER A 6 -7.80 -6.68 21.28
CA SER A 6 -7.09 -6.02 22.38
C SER A 6 -6.20 -4.87 21.88
N LEU A 7 -5.50 -5.09 20.76
CA LEU A 7 -4.69 -4.06 20.12
C LEU A 7 -5.57 -2.94 19.56
N LEU A 8 -6.71 -3.29 18.96
CA LEU A 8 -7.68 -2.31 18.46
C LEU A 8 -8.23 -1.44 19.59
N LYS A 9 -8.58 -2.05 20.73
CA LYS A 9 -9.02 -1.32 21.93
C LYS A 9 -7.95 -0.33 22.42
N GLN A 10 -6.69 -0.78 22.51
CA GLN A 10 -5.58 0.07 22.91
C GLN A 10 -5.37 1.25 21.94
N GLU A 11 -5.47 1.03 20.63
CA GLU A 11 -5.40 2.09 19.65
C GLU A 11 -6.48 3.15 19.85
N ILE A 12 -7.73 2.72 20.04
CA ILE A 12 -8.88 3.64 20.21
C ILE A 12 -8.80 4.41 21.53
N GLU A 13 -8.48 3.74 22.62
CA GLU A 13 -8.45 4.35 23.96
C GLU A 13 -7.25 5.28 24.15
N ASN A 14 -6.09 4.92 23.62
CA ASN A 14 -4.85 5.68 23.81
C ASN A 14 -4.61 6.74 22.75
N ASP A 15 -5.21 6.58 21.56
CA ASP A 15 -5.06 7.49 20.40
C ASP A 15 -3.62 7.98 20.21
N PRO A 16 -2.65 7.06 19.99
CA PRO A 16 -1.22 7.36 20.07
C PRO A 16 -0.73 8.38 19.05
N ILE A 17 -1.46 8.58 17.96
CA ILE A 17 -1.14 9.57 16.93
C ILE A 17 -2.19 10.68 16.80
N ASN A 18 -3.06 10.79 17.80
CA ASN A 18 -4.05 11.87 17.94
C ASN A 18 -5.01 11.99 16.75
N LEU A 19 -5.68 10.88 16.40
CA LEU A 19 -6.67 10.83 15.32
C LEU A 19 -8.04 11.35 15.73
N GLY A 20 -8.29 11.52 17.03
CA GLY A 20 -9.52 12.12 17.56
C GLY A 20 -10.61 11.11 17.91
N TYR A 21 -10.28 9.88 18.26
CA TYR A 21 -11.27 8.87 18.67
C TYR A 21 -12.05 9.26 19.91
N SER A 22 -11.46 10.04 20.81
CA SER A 22 -12.05 10.34 22.14
C SER A 22 -13.45 10.95 22.08
N THR A 23 -13.69 11.84 21.12
CA THR A 23 -15.01 12.46 20.91
C THR A 23 -16.09 11.43 20.58
N PHE A 24 -15.75 10.47 19.73
CA PHE A 24 -16.68 9.43 19.28
C PHE A 24 -16.76 8.26 20.27
N LEU A 25 -15.68 7.99 21.01
CA LEU A 25 -15.64 7.00 22.06
C LEU A 25 -16.61 7.40 23.20
N ALA A 26 -16.64 8.67 23.57
CA ALA A 26 -17.52 9.18 24.64
C ALA A 26 -19.01 8.96 24.35
N ILE A 27 -19.42 9.00 23.09
CA ILE A 27 -20.83 8.79 22.66
C ILE A 27 -21.04 7.41 22.02
N ARG A 28 -20.04 6.52 22.05
CA ARG A 28 -20.07 5.18 21.45
C ARG A 28 -20.51 5.18 19.99
N ASN A 29 -19.94 6.10 19.21
CA ASN A 29 -20.13 6.14 17.76
C ASN A 29 -19.09 5.26 17.05
N ASP A 30 -19.33 3.95 17.08
CA ASP A 30 -18.40 2.95 16.54
C ASP A 30 -18.24 3.08 15.00
N VAL A 31 -19.26 3.57 14.31
CA VAL A 31 -19.21 3.86 12.86
C VAL A 31 -18.20 4.98 12.56
N ALA A 32 -18.22 6.05 13.33
CA ALA A 32 -17.28 7.16 13.17
C ALA A 32 -15.83 6.74 13.49
N ILE A 33 -15.65 5.93 14.53
CA ILE A 33 -14.35 5.37 14.91
C ILE A 33 -13.79 4.48 13.77
N ALA A 34 -14.60 3.57 13.24
CA ALA A 34 -14.20 2.72 12.10
C ALA A 34 -13.87 3.58 10.86
N SER A 35 -14.63 4.63 10.60
CA SER A 35 -14.38 5.56 9.50
C SER A 35 -13.03 6.26 9.62
N ILE A 36 -12.66 6.74 10.80
CA ILE A 36 -11.35 7.36 11.06
C ILE A 36 -10.21 6.36 10.85
N LEU A 37 -10.36 5.13 11.37
CA LEU A 37 -9.39 4.05 11.20
C LEU A 37 -9.17 3.68 9.72
N ASN A 38 -10.23 3.73 8.93
CA ASN A 38 -10.23 3.32 7.52
C ASN A 38 -10.02 4.47 6.53
N GLU A 39 -9.78 5.69 7.02
CA GLU A 39 -9.46 6.83 6.16
C GLU A 39 -8.02 6.74 5.63
N VAL A 40 -7.84 6.91 4.33
CA VAL A 40 -6.51 6.93 3.71
C VAL A 40 -5.72 8.14 4.20
N ARG A 41 -4.54 7.90 4.75
CA ARG A 41 -3.64 8.92 5.28
C ARG A 41 -2.57 9.31 4.27
N GLN A 42 -2.27 10.60 4.18
CA GLN A 42 -1.29 11.17 3.24
C GLN A 42 0.04 11.54 3.94
N ASP A 43 0.46 10.73 4.90
CA ASP A 43 1.70 10.92 5.64
C ASP A 43 2.65 9.71 5.52
N SER A 44 3.92 9.91 5.87
CA SER A 44 4.96 8.88 5.75
C SER A 44 4.76 7.70 6.69
N ASP A 45 4.04 7.87 7.81
CA ASP A 45 3.81 6.81 8.79
C ASP A 45 2.77 5.79 8.32
N HIS A 46 1.95 6.16 7.32
CA HIS A 46 0.91 5.31 6.75
C HIS A 46 1.21 4.83 5.34
N VAL A 47 2.47 4.88 4.93
CA VAL A 47 2.93 4.24 3.69
C VAL A 47 3.03 2.73 3.93
N ILE A 48 2.40 1.96 3.06
CA ILE A 48 2.36 0.48 3.13
C ILE A 48 2.72 -0.14 1.79
N SER A 49 3.09 -1.42 1.82
CA SER A 49 3.31 -2.20 0.60
C SER A 49 2.01 -2.36 -0.20
N ARG A 50 2.11 -2.31 -1.52
CA ARG A 50 0.98 -2.65 -2.41
C ARG A 50 0.63 -4.13 -2.36
N GLY A 51 1.60 -4.99 -2.00
CA GLY A 51 1.39 -6.42 -2.01
C GLY A 51 1.13 -6.96 -3.41
N ARG A 52 0.14 -7.83 -3.55
CA ARG A 52 -0.27 -8.39 -4.84
C ARG A 52 -1.32 -7.49 -5.48
N ILE A 53 -1.04 -7.01 -6.68
CA ILE A 53 -1.92 -6.14 -7.45
C ILE A 53 -2.29 -6.77 -8.79
N SER A 54 -3.42 -6.37 -9.36
CA SER A 54 -3.82 -6.82 -10.70
C SER A 54 -2.88 -6.24 -11.76
N LYS A 55 -2.79 -6.91 -12.89
CA LYS A 55 -2.09 -6.43 -14.08
C LYS A 55 -2.54 -5.04 -14.51
N ASP A 56 -3.86 -4.80 -14.53
CA ASP A 56 -4.41 -3.51 -14.94
C ASP A 56 -4.00 -2.39 -13.97
N SER A 57 -4.04 -2.63 -12.67
CA SER A 57 -3.56 -1.68 -11.66
C SER A 57 -2.07 -1.39 -11.81
N PHE A 58 -1.28 -2.43 -12.08
CA PHE A 58 0.16 -2.29 -12.32
C PHE A 58 0.45 -1.43 -13.55
N LEU A 59 -0.27 -1.65 -14.65
CA LEU A 59 -0.14 -0.86 -15.87
C LEU A 59 -0.52 0.61 -15.65
N ASP A 60 -1.58 0.87 -14.89
CA ASP A 60 -1.99 2.23 -14.54
C ASP A 60 -0.92 2.95 -13.70
N ILE A 61 -0.38 2.29 -12.68
CA ILE A 61 0.67 2.84 -11.80
C ILE A 61 1.94 3.16 -12.60
N THR A 62 2.30 2.29 -13.53
CA THR A 62 3.57 2.38 -14.26
C THR A 62 3.49 3.12 -15.59
N SER A 63 2.32 3.59 -16.01
CA SER A 63 2.11 4.18 -17.34
C SER A 63 3.06 5.33 -17.67
N ALA A 64 3.25 6.27 -16.75
CA ALA A 64 4.18 7.40 -16.94
C ALA A 64 5.64 6.95 -16.97
N ILE A 65 5.99 5.95 -16.16
CA ILE A 65 7.33 5.35 -16.11
C ILE A 65 7.64 4.67 -17.46
N VAL A 66 6.73 3.84 -17.94
CA VAL A 66 6.86 3.14 -19.22
C VAL A 66 6.98 4.12 -20.37
N PHE A 67 6.17 5.17 -20.39
CA PHE A 67 6.23 6.22 -21.40
C PHE A 67 7.63 6.88 -21.43
N ARG A 68 8.19 7.21 -20.28
CA ARG A 68 9.54 7.77 -20.17
C ARG A 68 10.60 6.80 -20.70
N ILE A 69 10.50 5.51 -20.37
CA ILE A 69 11.42 4.47 -20.86
C ILE A 69 11.30 4.33 -22.39
N MET A 70 10.09 4.38 -22.93
CA MET A 70 9.85 4.36 -24.38
C MET A 70 10.52 5.55 -25.08
N GLN A 71 10.48 6.74 -24.48
CA GLN A 71 11.17 7.92 -25.03
C GLN A 71 12.68 7.71 -25.06
N LEU A 72 13.28 7.16 -23.99
CA LEU A 72 14.70 6.83 -23.95
C LEU A 72 15.08 5.79 -25.00
N ALA A 73 14.27 4.76 -25.17
CA ALA A 73 14.47 3.74 -26.21
C ALA A 73 14.40 4.32 -27.62
N HIS A 74 13.48 5.24 -27.86
CA HIS A 74 13.36 5.96 -29.14
C HIS A 74 14.60 6.82 -29.45
N LEU A 75 15.24 7.35 -28.42
CA LEU A 75 16.50 8.10 -28.55
C LEU A 75 17.74 7.20 -28.70
N GLY A 76 17.57 5.89 -28.76
CA GLY A 76 18.65 4.92 -29.00
C GLY A 76 19.31 4.36 -27.73
N ASP A 77 18.71 4.56 -26.54
CA ASP A 77 19.19 3.96 -25.29
C ASP A 77 18.95 2.45 -25.32
N SER A 78 20.04 1.68 -25.44
CA SER A 78 19.97 0.21 -25.53
C SER A 78 19.48 -0.46 -24.25
N GLN A 79 19.76 0.11 -23.09
CA GLN A 79 19.25 -0.39 -21.81
C GLN A 79 17.73 -0.16 -21.69
N ALA A 80 17.25 0.99 -22.16
CA ALA A 80 15.82 1.27 -22.21
C ALA A 80 15.09 0.27 -23.12
N VAL A 81 15.64 -0.05 -24.28
CA VAL A 81 15.09 -1.09 -25.18
C VAL A 81 15.04 -2.45 -24.51
N PHE A 82 16.11 -2.85 -23.84
CA PHE A 82 16.17 -4.12 -23.10
C PHE A 82 15.11 -4.18 -22.00
N TRP A 83 15.01 -3.15 -21.18
CA TRP A 83 14.07 -3.13 -20.05
C TRP A 83 12.61 -3.04 -20.49
N LEU A 84 12.30 -2.37 -21.60
CA LEU A 84 10.95 -2.44 -22.18
C LEU A 84 10.57 -3.88 -22.55
N THR A 85 11.49 -4.62 -23.16
CA THR A 85 11.26 -6.02 -23.51
C THR A 85 11.01 -6.89 -22.27
N VAL A 86 11.79 -6.69 -21.21
CA VAL A 86 11.62 -7.40 -19.94
C VAL A 86 10.27 -7.06 -19.30
N PHE A 87 9.92 -5.79 -19.28
CA PHE A 87 8.65 -5.30 -18.73
C PHE A 87 7.43 -5.86 -19.48
N ASP A 88 7.48 -5.84 -20.80
CA ASP A 88 6.42 -6.41 -21.64
C ASP A 88 6.21 -7.90 -21.38
N ARG A 89 7.29 -8.65 -21.18
CA ARG A 89 7.21 -10.08 -20.83
C ARG A 89 6.64 -10.31 -19.44
N LEU A 90 7.01 -9.49 -18.46
CA LEU A 90 6.47 -9.56 -17.12
C LEU A 90 4.95 -9.39 -17.14
N VAL A 91 4.47 -8.38 -17.85
CA VAL A 91 3.05 -8.05 -17.97
C VAL A 91 2.30 -9.13 -18.78
N ALA A 92 2.90 -9.64 -19.86
CA ALA A 92 2.25 -10.63 -20.72
C ALA A 92 2.05 -11.99 -20.02
N ASN A 93 2.93 -12.37 -19.10
CA ASN A 93 2.97 -13.69 -18.47
C ASN A 93 2.28 -13.78 -17.11
N SER A 94 1.69 -12.70 -16.63
CA SER A 94 1.11 -12.66 -15.28
C SER A 94 -0.21 -11.90 -15.26
N ASP A 95 -1.22 -12.45 -14.56
CA ASP A 95 -2.48 -11.74 -14.31
C ASP A 95 -2.37 -10.80 -13.10
N THR A 96 -1.44 -11.11 -12.20
CA THR A 96 -1.14 -10.32 -11.00
C THR A 96 0.36 -10.13 -10.83
N ILE A 97 0.74 -9.01 -10.22
CA ILE A 97 2.13 -8.71 -9.85
C ILE A 97 2.21 -8.68 -8.31
N ASN A 98 3.13 -9.46 -7.76
CA ASN A 98 3.42 -9.43 -6.34
C ASN A 98 4.61 -8.50 -6.07
N THR A 99 4.35 -7.32 -5.55
CA THR A 99 5.38 -6.33 -5.27
C THR A 99 6.30 -6.71 -4.11
N GLU A 100 5.94 -7.74 -3.33
CA GLU A 100 6.75 -8.28 -2.24
C GLU A 100 7.63 -9.47 -2.68
N ASP A 101 7.49 -9.93 -3.91
CA ASP A 101 8.32 -11.00 -4.46
C ASP A 101 9.78 -10.54 -4.60
N GLN A 102 10.71 -11.32 -4.05
CA GLN A 102 12.13 -10.94 -4.05
C GLN A 102 12.71 -10.85 -5.46
N ASN A 103 12.27 -11.68 -6.39
CA ASN A 103 12.71 -11.62 -7.78
C ASN A 103 12.24 -10.33 -8.46
N PHE A 104 11.01 -9.91 -8.16
CA PHE A 104 10.48 -8.63 -8.65
C PHE A 104 11.24 -7.44 -8.08
N ILE A 105 11.54 -7.44 -6.78
CA ILE A 105 12.33 -6.39 -6.12
C ILE A 105 13.73 -6.32 -6.73
N THR A 106 14.38 -7.45 -6.93
CA THR A 106 15.71 -7.53 -7.56
C THR A 106 15.69 -6.98 -8.98
N LEU A 107 14.63 -7.25 -9.75
CA LEU A 107 14.44 -6.70 -11.09
C LEU A 107 14.39 -5.16 -11.06
N LEU A 108 13.62 -4.57 -10.14
CA LEU A 108 13.54 -3.12 -9.98
C LEU A 108 14.90 -2.52 -9.57
N ASP A 109 15.64 -3.18 -8.69
CA ASP A 109 16.96 -2.74 -8.27
C ASP A 109 17.96 -2.74 -9.43
N GLN A 110 17.91 -3.74 -10.30
CA GLN A 110 18.72 -3.79 -11.53
C GLN A 110 18.36 -2.66 -12.50
N MET A 111 17.07 -2.34 -12.65
CA MET A 111 16.64 -1.19 -13.45
C MET A 111 17.14 0.13 -12.86
N MET A 112 17.22 0.25 -11.54
CA MET A 112 17.82 1.41 -10.88
C MET A 112 19.32 1.49 -11.11
N ASP A 113 20.05 0.39 -11.02
CA ASP A 113 21.48 0.31 -11.27
C ASP A 113 21.80 0.74 -12.72
N ASP A 114 20.93 0.40 -13.67
CA ASP A 114 21.03 0.82 -15.08
C ASP A 114 20.52 2.25 -15.34
N SER A 115 20.14 2.99 -14.30
CA SER A 115 19.60 4.35 -14.38
C SER A 115 18.30 4.47 -15.19
N ILE A 116 17.53 3.39 -15.31
CA ILE A 116 16.22 3.36 -15.98
C ILE A 116 15.11 3.76 -15.02
N LEU A 117 15.19 3.35 -13.75
CA LEU A 117 14.29 3.77 -12.68
C LEU A 117 15.01 4.66 -11.66
N THR A 118 14.25 5.58 -11.08
CA THR A 118 14.67 6.32 -9.89
C THR A 118 14.14 5.62 -8.61
N GLN A 119 14.66 5.99 -7.45
CA GLN A 119 14.11 5.52 -6.17
C GLN A 119 12.62 5.89 -6.03
N GLN A 120 12.25 7.07 -6.51
CA GLN A 120 10.86 7.53 -6.50
C GLN A 120 9.95 6.64 -7.37
N ASP A 121 10.43 6.18 -8.52
CA ASP A 121 9.70 5.24 -9.38
C ASP A 121 9.49 3.90 -8.68
N LYS A 122 10.54 3.37 -8.05
CA LYS A 122 10.46 2.13 -7.29
C LYS A 122 9.45 2.25 -6.14
N ASP A 123 9.50 3.34 -5.39
CA ASP A 123 8.56 3.59 -4.29
C ASP A 123 7.12 3.68 -4.80
N LEU A 124 6.88 4.33 -5.93
CA LEU A 124 5.56 4.41 -6.54
C LEU A 124 5.02 3.02 -6.92
N ILE A 125 5.88 2.14 -7.44
CA ILE A 125 5.50 0.78 -7.82
C ILE A 125 5.19 -0.08 -6.60
N MET A 126 6.00 0.02 -5.55
CA MET A 126 5.97 -0.90 -4.41
C MET A 126 5.08 -0.45 -3.26
N LEU A 127 4.87 0.86 -3.11
CA LEU A 127 4.23 1.46 -1.95
C LEU A 127 2.98 2.23 -2.33
N ARG A 128 2.07 2.36 -1.38
CA ARG A 128 0.89 3.24 -1.48
C ARG A 128 0.59 3.89 -0.14
N GLN A 129 -0.19 4.94 -0.18
CA GLN A 129 -0.80 5.46 1.04
C GLN A 129 -1.86 4.47 1.54
N GLY A 130 -1.83 4.22 2.82
CA GLY A 130 -2.74 3.31 3.48
C GLY A 130 -3.59 3.99 4.55
N THR A 131 -4.34 3.17 5.25
CA THR A 131 -5.16 3.57 6.39
C THR A 131 -4.47 3.19 7.71
N ARG A 132 -4.93 3.74 8.82
CA ARG A 132 -4.44 3.34 10.13
C ARG A 132 -4.75 1.86 10.40
N SER A 133 -5.93 1.38 10.00
CA SER A 133 -6.30 -0.03 10.08
C SER A 133 -5.34 -0.94 9.33
N GLU A 134 -5.03 -0.62 8.09
CA GLU A 134 -4.11 -1.42 7.27
C GLU A 134 -2.70 -1.42 7.85
N LYS A 135 -2.24 -0.28 8.38
CA LYS A 135 -0.91 -0.17 9.00
C LYS A 135 -0.75 -1.05 10.24
N LEU A 136 -1.78 -1.10 11.09
CA LEU A 136 -1.74 -1.84 12.34
C LEU A 136 -2.13 -3.30 12.20
N PHE A 137 -3.10 -3.60 11.34
CA PHE A 137 -3.76 -4.91 11.28
C PHE A 137 -3.64 -5.60 9.91
N GLY A 138 -3.12 -4.92 8.90
CA GLY A 138 -3.01 -5.44 7.53
C GLY A 138 -4.33 -5.48 6.76
N SER A 139 -5.44 -4.97 7.33
CA SER A 139 -6.77 -4.94 6.72
C SER A 139 -7.62 -3.80 7.27
N LEU A 140 -8.71 -3.49 6.57
CA LEU A 140 -9.71 -2.53 7.08
C LEU A 140 -10.46 -3.11 8.28
N VAL A 141 -10.81 -2.24 9.22
CA VAL A 141 -11.57 -2.59 10.43
C VAL A 141 -13.06 -2.44 10.15
N LYS A 142 -13.86 -3.40 10.61
CA LYS A 142 -15.32 -3.34 10.54
C LYS A 142 -15.90 -2.69 11.79
N VAL A 143 -17.13 -2.19 11.67
CA VAL A 143 -17.84 -1.55 12.79
C VAL A 143 -18.08 -2.52 13.95
N ASP A 144 -18.44 -3.77 13.64
CA ASP A 144 -18.63 -4.82 14.64
C ASP A 144 -17.33 -5.15 15.40
N GLU A 145 -16.18 -5.14 14.71
CA GLU A 145 -14.87 -5.33 15.35
C GLU A 145 -14.52 -4.18 16.31
N VAL A 146 -14.90 -2.93 15.99
CA VAL A 146 -14.77 -1.79 16.90
C VAL A 146 -15.65 -2.01 18.12
N SER A 147 -16.93 -2.36 17.90
CA SER A 147 -17.89 -2.63 18.98
C SER A 147 -17.41 -3.74 19.90
N ASP A 148 -16.97 -4.85 19.33
CA ASP A 148 -16.47 -6.01 20.08
C ASP A 148 -15.22 -5.66 20.89
N SER A 149 -14.27 -4.90 20.31
CA SER A 149 -13.07 -4.48 21.01
C SER A 149 -13.36 -3.63 22.25
N LEU A 150 -14.31 -2.69 22.12
CA LEU A 150 -14.69 -1.80 23.22
C LEU A 150 -15.55 -2.49 24.29
N ASN A 151 -16.20 -3.61 23.95
CA ASN A 151 -16.95 -4.44 24.89
C ASN A 151 -16.08 -5.51 25.57
N GLU A 152 -14.88 -5.75 25.07
CA GLU A 152 -13.95 -6.72 25.64
C GLU A 152 -13.58 -6.33 27.08
N GLY A 153 -13.88 -7.20 28.04
CA GLY A 153 -13.66 -6.95 29.49
C GLY A 153 -14.85 -6.37 30.23
N ASN A 154 -15.97 -6.12 29.57
CA ASN A 154 -17.25 -5.68 30.21
C ASN A 154 -18.23 -6.85 30.41
N VAL A 155 -17.72 -7.99 30.76
CA VAL A 155 -18.56 -9.16 31.07
C VAL A 155 -18.77 -9.30 32.58
#